data_804296d98050a3d95a6397f85d3a7bd5
#
_entry.id   804296d98050a3d95a6397f85d3a7bd5
#
_cell.length_a   1.000
_cell.length_b   1.000
_cell.length_c   1.000
_cell.angle_alpha   90.00
_cell.angle_beta   90.00
_cell.angle_gamma   90.00
#
_symmetry.space_group_name_H-M   'P 1'
#
loop_
_entity.id
_entity.type
_entity.pdbx_description
1 polymer ?
#
loop_
_entity_poly.entity_id
_entity_poly.type
_entity_poly.pdbx_seq_one_letter_code
_entity_poly.pdbx_strand_id
1 'polypeptide(L)'
;MRVLIATDAWRPQINGVVRSLERMVEAAPEFGVTPHMLTPEGFWQVGLPSYPDIRIALATRRHVARRIAEFGPDHIHIATEGPIGWLTRAICLAQKHTFTTSYHTRFPQYVAARWPIPESWSYRFLRRFHGPAAGVMVSTATVEAELRAHGFERILRWGRGVDLSLFHPRPESVLDLPRPIFLSVGRVAVEKNLEAFLSLRLPGSKVVVGDGPARADLQRAFPEAHFLGAREGEDLAAIYASSDVFVFPSLTDTFGIVLLEAAASGLPVAAFPVQGPSDVFAGSEAAVLHEDLRSAALSALRLPREAGLQLAQRHSWHSSAEQFYGHMRRAMQTAAAGKAARVEPAPASTALSVRLEPAEGKEFA
;
A
#
# COMPACT_ATOMS: atom_id res chain seq x y z
N MET A 1 -5.96 -17.63 13.87
CA MET A 1 -6.23 -17.54 12.42
C MET A 1 -4.92 -17.62 11.67
N ARG A 2 -4.80 -18.58 10.72
CA ARG A 2 -3.59 -18.76 9.88
C ARG A 2 -3.76 -17.98 8.58
N VAL A 3 -2.91 -16.99 8.34
CA VAL A 3 -2.99 -16.12 7.16
C VAL A 3 -1.75 -16.28 6.30
N LEU A 4 -1.94 -16.66 5.03
CA LEU A 4 -0.86 -16.63 4.05
C LEU A 4 -0.89 -15.29 3.30
N ILE A 5 0.25 -14.58 3.29
CA ILE A 5 0.42 -13.30 2.57
C ILE A 5 1.37 -13.55 1.41
N ALA A 6 0.84 -13.49 0.18
CA ALA A 6 1.60 -13.66 -1.05
C ALA A 6 2.03 -12.29 -1.60
N THR A 7 3.33 -12.12 -1.85
CA THR A 7 3.89 -10.88 -2.36
C THR A 7 5.10 -11.13 -3.26
N ASP A 8 5.24 -10.32 -4.32
CA ASP A 8 6.43 -10.28 -5.16
C ASP A 8 7.43 -9.19 -4.70
N ALA A 9 6.96 -8.25 -3.85
CA ALA A 9 7.78 -7.23 -3.22
C ALA A 9 8.19 -7.69 -1.82
N TRP A 10 9.48 -8.01 -1.65
CA TRP A 10 10.07 -8.44 -0.39
C TRP A 10 11.54 -8.07 -0.31
N ARG A 11 12.18 -8.35 0.82
CA ARG A 11 13.63 -8.11 1.00
C ARG A 11 14.45 -8.67 -0.17
N PRO A 12 15.54 -8.01 -0.58
CA PRO A 12 16.17 -6.83 0.01
C PRO A 12 15.58 -5.48 -0.43
N GLN A 13 14.41 -5.43 -1.07
CA GLN A 13 13.78 -4.19 -1.49
C GLN A 13 13.38 -3.34 -0.29
N ILE A 14 13.74 -2.06 -0.31
CA ILE A 14 13.33 -1.07 0.69
C ILE A 14 12.25 -0.18 0.06
N ASN A 15 10.99 -0.47 0.36
CA ASN A 15 9.85 0.29 -0.15
C ASN A 15 8.64 0.22 0.80
N GLY A 16 7.65 1.07 0.55
CA GLY A 16 6.46 1.18 1.42
C GLY A 16 5.60 -0.09 1.49
N VAL A 17 5.64 -0.96 0.46
CA VAL A 17 4.90 -2.24 0.47
C VAL A 17 5.55 -3.20 1.46
N VAL A 18 6.86 -3.38 1.35
CA VAL A 18 7.64 -4.26 2.24
C VAL A 18 7.48 -3.81 3.69
N ARG A 19 7.71 -2.51 3.99
CA ARG A 19 7.54 -1.97 5.34
C ARG A 19 6.12 -2.18 5.89
N SER A 20 5.09 -1.97 5.07
CA SER A 20 3.71 -2.20 5.53
C SER A 20 3.46 -3.66 5.88
N LEU A 21 3.93 -4.59 5.04
CA LEU A 21 3.73 -6.02 5.28
C LEU A 21 4.54 -6.51 6.49
N GLU A 22 5.76 -6.03 6.69
CA GLU A 22 6.57 -6.32 7.88
C GLU A 22 5.85 -5.90 9.16
N ARG A 23 5.31 -4.67 9.21
CA ARG A 23 4.53 -4.19 10.36
C ARG A 23 3.24 -5.00 10.58
N MET A 24 2.58 -5.48 9.52
CA MET A 24 1.44 -6.39 9.69
C MET A 24 1.88 -7.73 10.27
N VAL A 25 3.00 -8.29 9.83
CA VAL A 25 3.56 -9.55 10.37
C VAL A 25 3.94 -9.39 11.84
N GLU A 26 4.60 -8.29 12.20
CA GLU A 26 4.99 -7.97 13.59
C GLU A 26 3.77 -7.85 14.52
N ALA A 27 2.71 -7.17 14.07
CA ALA A 27 1.50 -6.98 14.85
C ALA A 27 0.56 -8.22 14.89
N ALA A 28 0.76 -9.20 14.02
CA ALA A 28 -0.15 -10.34 13.87
C ALA A 28 -0.49 -11.09 15.17
N PRO A 29 0.49 -11.35 16.11
CA PRO A 29 0.20 -12.03 17.36
C PRO A 29 -0.83 -11.31 18.23
N GLU A 30 -0.83 -9.98 18.28
CA GLU A 30 -1.79 -9.17 19.04
C GLU A 30 -3.23 -9.41 18.58
N PHE A 31 -3.40 -9.78 17.32
CA PHE A 31 -4.70 -10.09 16.71
C PHE A 31 -5.00 -11.59 16.64
N GLY A 32 -4.24 -12.45 17.34
CA GLY A 32 -4.42 -13.91 17.30
C GLY A 32 -4.25 -14.48 15.88
N VAL A 33 -3.31 -13.91 15.11
CA VAL A 33 -2.99 -14.32 13.75
C VAL A 33 -1.61 -14.95 13.69
N THR A 34 -1.51 -16.09 12.99
CA THR A 34 -0.23 -16.71 12.61
C THR A 34 0.02 -16.41 11.14
N PRO A 35 0.88 -15.44 10.82
CA PRO A 35 1.17 -15.06 9.44
C PRO A 35 2.20 -16.02 8.82
N HIS A 36 2.09 -16.25 7.50
CA HIS A 36 3.11 -16.90 6.69
C HIS A 36 3.33 -16.14 5.41
N MET A 37 4.57 -15.76 5.15
CA MET A 37 4.94 -15.00 3.96
C MET A 37 5.29 -15.92 2.81
N LEU A 38 4.61 -15.77 1.68
CA LEU A 38 4.96 -16.37 0.40
C LEU A 38 5.62 -15.31 -0.48
N THR A 39 6.94 -15.29 -0.45
CA THR A 39 7.80 -14.25 -1.04
C THR A 39 8.66 -14.83 -2.17
N PRO A 40 9.40 -14.01 -2.93
CA PRO A 40 10.40 -14.47 -3.89
C PRO A 40 11.48 -15.36 -3.29
N GLU A 41 11.71 -15.29 -1.99
CA GLU A 41 12.65 -16.17 -1.30
C GLU A 41 12.24 -17.64 -1.44
N GLY A 42 13.22 -18.47 -1.77
CA GLY A 42 12.99 -19.91 -2.05
C GLY A 42 12.54 -20.22 -3.47
N PHE A 43 12.52 -19.21 -4.38
CA PHE A 43 12.39 -19.38 -5.81
C PHE A 43 13.65 -18.90 -6.55
N TRP A 44 13.88 -19.41 -7.76
CA TRP A 44 14.84 -18.80 -8.66
C TRP A 44 14.39 -17.39 -9.00
N GLN A 45 15.31 -16.44 -9.00
CA GLN A 45 15.00 -15.02 -9.19
C GLN A 45 15.83 -14.44 -10.33
N VAL A 46 15.20 -13.57 -11.13
CA VAL A 46 15.84 -12.81 -12.19
C VAL A 46 15.66 -11.32 -11.89
N GLY A 47 16.76 -10.56 -11.88
CA GLY A 47 16.70 -9.10 -11.72
C GLY A 47 16.13 -8.44 -12.97
N LEU A 48 15.35 -7.37 -12.78
CA LEU A 48 14.90 -6.55 -13.90
C LEU A 48 16.08 -5.72 -14.44
N PRO A 49 16.29 -5.64 -15.76
CA PRO A 49 17.43 -4.90 -16.34
C PRO A 49 17.48 -3.42 -15.90
N SER A 50 16.32 -2.77 -15.80
CA SER A 50 16.22 -1.37 -15.39
C SER A 50 16.21 -1.16 -13.86
N TYR A 51 16.00 -2.23 -13.08
CA TYR A 51 15.90 -2.21 -11.63
C TYR A 51 16.42 -3.53 -11.06
N PRO A 52 17.75 -3.71 -10.96
CA PRO A 52 18.38 -4.97 -10.50
C PRO A 52 17.92 -5.42 -9.11
N ASP A 53 17.54 -4.46 -8.25
CA ASP A 53 17.02 -4.72 -6.90
C ASP A 53 15.61 -5.33 -6.91
N ILE A 54 14.86 -5.15 -8.01
CA ILE A 54 13.56 -5.79 -8.19
C ILE A 54 13.80 -7.16 -8.83
N ARG A 55 13.65 -8.19 -8.01
CA ARG A 55 13.84 -9.57 -8.43
C ARG A 55 12.50 -10.25 -8.68
N ILE A 56 12.30 -10.73 -9.89
CA ILE A 56 11.11 -11.50 -10.28
C ILE A 56 11.34 -12.96 -9.96
N ALA A 57 10.43 -13.58 -9.20
CA ALA A 57 10.47 -14.99 -8.91
C ALA A 57 10.03 -15.83 -10.13
N LEU A 58 10.85 -16.81 -10.51
CA LEU A 58 10.48 -17.85 -11.47
C LEU A 58 9.72 -18.96 -10.74
N ALA A 59 8.52 -18.63 -10.26
CA ALA A 59 7.68 -19.56 -9.52
C ALA A 59 6.86 -20.43 -10.47
N THR A 60 6.63 -21.69 -10.09
CA THR A 60 5.70 -22.58 -10.79
C THR A 60 4.42 -22.77 -9.99
N ARG A 61 3.29 -22.97 -10.69
CA ARG A 61 1.99 -23.21 -10.04
C ARG A 61 2.04 -24.38 -9.05
N ARG A 62 2.76 -25.46 -9.39
CA ARG A 62 2.91 -26.64 -8.53
C ARG A 62 3.65 -26.31 -7.23
N HIS A 63 4.72 -25.52 -7.30
CA HIS A 63 5.50 -25.13 -6.12
C HIS A 63 4.68 -24.21 -5.20
N VAL A 64 4.02 -23.19 -5.76
CA VAL A 64 3.15 -22.28 -4.98
C VAL A 64 2.00 -23.06 -4.34
N ALA A 65 1.33 -23.96 -5.07
CA ALA A 65 0.23 -24.77 -4.53
C ALA A 65 0.70 -25.66 -3.38
N ARG A 66 1.90 -26.26 -3.48
CA ARG A 66 2.49 -27.06 -2.40
C ARG A 66 2.72 -26.21 -1.14
N ARG A 67 3.33 -25.02 -1.26
CA ARG A 67 3.57 -24.09 -0.13
C ARG A 67 2.27 -23.69 0.56
N ILE A 68 1.22 -23.40 -0.23
CA ILE A 68 -0.12 -23.09 0.31
C ILE A 68 -0.68 -24.29 1.08
N ALA A 69 -0.62 -25.48 0.51
CA ALA A 69 -1.14 -26.71 1.13
C ALA A 69 -0.38 -27.10 2.42
N GLU A 70 0.95 -26.99 2.42
CA GLU A 70 1.81 -27.25 3.59
C GLU A 70 1.48 -26.30 4.75
N PHE A 71 1.23 -25.04 4.49
CA PHE A 71 0.84 -24.08 5.52
C PHE A 71 -0.62 -24.25 5.95
N GLY A 72 -1.54 -24.61 5.04
CA GLY A 72 -2.96 -24.79 5.32
C GLY A 72 -3.62 -23.50 5.87
N PRO A 73 -3.67 -22.39 5.09
CA PRO A 73 -4.17 -21.11 5.57
C PRO A 73 -5.70 -21.11 5.73
N ASP A 74 -6.19 -20.42 6.76
CA ASP A 74 -7.61 -20.06 6.88
C ASP A 74 -8.00 -18.95 5.89
N HIS A 75 -7.05 -18.05 5.60
CA HIS A 75 -7.23 -16.95 4.66
C HIS A 75 -5.96 -16.69 3.87
N ILE A 76 -6.13 -16.23 2.61
CA ILE A 76 -5.02 -15.84 1.73
C ILE A 76 -5.17 -14.36 1.38
N HIS A 77 -4.10 -13.61 1.56
CA HIS A 77 -3.99 -12.24 1.09
C HIS A 77 -2.94 -12.14 -0.02
N ILE A 78 -3.28 -11.51 -1.13
CA ILE A 78 -2.37 -11.30 -2.25
C ILE A 78 -2.03 -9.82 -2.31
N ALA A 79 -0.80 -9.49 -1.92
CA ALA A 79 -0.39 -8.10 -1.74
C ALA A 79 0.08 -7.42 -3.03
N THR A 80 0.52 -8.19 -4.04
CA THR A 80 1.06 -7.63 -5.29
C THR A 80 0.59 -8.39 -6.52
N GLU A 81 0.61 -7.72 -7.70
CA GLU A 81 0.13 -8.23 -8.98
C GLU A 81 1.23 -8.92 -9.80
N GLY A 82 2.35 -9.28 -9.17
CA GLY A 82 3.46 -9.98 -9.82
C GLY A 82 3.21 -11.48 -10.03
N PRO A 83 4.22 -12.24 -10.50
CA PRO A 83 4.10 -13.66 -10.82
C PRO A 83 3.58 -14.53 -9.67
N ILE A 84 4.08 -14.31 -8.43
CA ILE A 84 3.60 -15.04 -7.23
C ILE A 84 2.12 -14.70 -6.98
N GLY A 85 1.75 -13.42 -7.09
CA GLY A 85 0.37 -12.98 -6.93
C GLY A 85 -0.57 -13.63 -7.94
N TRP A 86 -0.22 -13.66 -9.23
CA TRP A 86 -1.03 -14.29 -10.27
C TRP A 86 -1.17 -15.81 -10.10
N LEU A 87 -0.09 -16.49 -9.71
CA LEU A 87 -0.14 -17.93 -9.45
C LEU A 87 -1.00 -18.25 -8.23
N THR A 88 -0.83 -17.50 -7.14
CA THR A 88 -1.63 -17.64 -5.93
C THR A 88 -3.12 -17.43 -6.22
N ARG A 89 -3.45 -16.35 -6.96
CA ARG A 89 -4.82 -16.09 -7.41
C ARG A 89 -5.40 -17.24 -8.23
N ALA A 90 -4.64 -17.79 -9.19
CA ALA A 90 -5.09 -18.90 -10.02
C ALA A 90 -5.36 -20.16 -9.20
N ILE A 91 -4.57 -20.42 -8.15
CA ILE A 91 -4.76 -21.52 -7.20
C ILE A 91 -6.00 -21.27 -6.35
N CYS A 92 -6.18 -20.06 -5.80
CA CYS A 92 -7.35 -19.70 -5.02
C CYS A 92 -8.65 -19.93 -5.80
N LEU A 93 -8.70 -19.52 -7.07
CA LEU A 93 -9.86 -19.73 -7.92
C LEU A 93 -10.13 -21.21 -8.19
N ALA A 94 -9.09 -22.00 -8.49
CA ALA A 94 -9.23 -23.43 -8.77
C ALA A 94 -9.68 -24.21 -7.54
N GLN A 95 -9.21 -23.84 -6.36
CA GLN A 95 -9.50 -24.52 -5.09
C GLN A 95 -10.64 -23.87 -4.30
N LYS A 96 -11.26 -22.81 -4.84
CA LYS A 96 -12.36 -22.07 -4.20
C LYS A 96 -11.98 -21.46 -2.83
N HIS A 97 -10.71 -21.09 -2.65
CA HIS A 97 -10.27 -20.32 -1.50
C HIS A 97 -10.79 -18.89 -1.56
N THR A 98 -11.31 -18.40 -0.44
CA THR A 98 -11.58 -16.96 -0.27
C THR A 98 -10.27 -16.22 -0.07
N PHE A 99 -10.08 -15.12 -0.81
CA PHE A 99 -8.88 -14.31 -0.71
C PHE A 99 -9.18 -12.82 -0.80
N THR A 100 -8.30 -11.99 -0.24
CA THR A 100 -8.28 -10.53 -0.39
C THR A 100 -7.04 -10.11 -1.16
N THR A 101 -7.07 -8.90 -1.70
CA THR A 101 -5.92 -8.32 -2.41
C THR A 101 -5.63 -6.91 -1.92
N SER A 102 -4.45 -6.39 -2.22
CA SER A 102 -4.11 -4.98 -2.03
C SER A 102 -3.72 -4.32 -3.35
N TYR A 103 -4.05 -3.04 -3.48
CA TYR A 103 -3.60 -2.16 -4.54
C TYR A 103 -2.64 -1.13 -3.94
N HIS A 104 -1.36 -1.28 -4.23
CA HIS A 104 -0.31 -0.46 -3.62
C HIS A 104 0.26 0.59 -4.55
N THR A 105 0.25 0.35 -5.86
CA THR A 105 0.94 1.17 -6.84
C THR A 105 0.00 1.59 -7.95
N ARG A 106 0.06 2.85 -8.37
CA ARG A 106 -0.68 3.39 -9.52
C ARG A 106 -0.09 2.87 -10.84
N PHE A 107 -0.13 1.54 -10.99
CA PHE A 107 0.42 0.84 -12.15
C PHE A 107 -0.08 1.38 -13.50
N PRO A 108 -1.37 1.74 -13.71
CA PRO A 108 -1.85 2.32 -14.96
C PRO A 108 -1.13 3.59 -15.36
N GLN A 109 -0.95 4.53 -14.41
CA GLN A 109 -0.27 5.80 -14.66
C GLN A 109 1.22 5.58 -14.92
N TYR A 110 1.84 4.61 -14.23
CA TYR A 110 3.24 4.22 -14.45
C TYR A 110 3.46 3.68 -15.86
N VAL A 111 2.56 2.83 -16.33
CA VAL A 111 2.63 2.24 -17.68
C VAL A 111 2.38 3.31 -18.74
N ALA A 112 1.34 4.15 -18.57
CA ALA A 112 1.01 5.20 -19.52
C ALA A 112 2.12 6.26 -19.65
N ALA A 113 2.84 6.56 -18.56
CA ALA A 113 3.96 7.50 -18.58
C ALA A 113 5.20 6.98 -19.35
N ARG A 114 5.34 5.66 -19.53
CA ARG A 114 6.52 5.03 -20.16
C ARG A 114 6.25 4.43 -21.54
N TRP A 115 5.03 4.02 -21.78
CA TRP A 115 4.62 3.37 -23.04
C TRP A 115 3.29 3.95 -23.51
N PRO A 116 3.04 4.01 -24.82
CA PRO A 116 1.78 4.49 -25.40
C PRO A 116 0.65 3.45 -25.21
N ILE A 117 0.44 3.01 -23.98
CA ILE A 117 -0.60 2.04 -23.61
C ILE A 117 -1.73 2.82 -22.94
N PRO A 118 -2.97 2.77 -23.46
CA PRO A 118 -4.10 3.41 -22.81
C PRO A 118 -4.32 2.92 -21.38
N GLU A 119 -4.53 3.82 -20.44
CA GLU A 119 -4.77 3.49 -19.02
C GLU A 119 -5.94 2.51 -18.86
N SER A 120 -6.96 2.59 -19.72
CA SER A 120 -8.12 1.68 -19.73
C SER A 120 -7.75 0.20 -19.85
N TRP A 121 -6.66 -0.12 -20.58
CA TRP A 121 -6.17 -1.49 -20.71
C TRP A 121 -5.52 -1.97 -19.41
N SER A 122 -4.75 -1.10 -18.79
CA SER A 122 -4.14 -1.37 -17.48
C SER A 122 -5.21 -1.59 -16.41
N TYR A 123 -6.27 -0.75 -16.39
CA TYR A 123 -7.40 -0.96 -15.46
C TYR A 123 -8.19 -2.23 -15.76
N ARG A 124 -8.34 -2.63 -17.04
CA ARG A 124 -8.96 -3.93 -17.39
C ARG A 124 -8.14 -5.10 -16.84
N PHE A 125 -6.81 -5.05 -16.98
CA PHE A 125 -5.91 -6.05 -16.44
C PHE A 125 -6.02 -6.14 -14.92
N LEU A 126 -5.99 -5.02 -14.22
CA LEU A 126 -6.13 -4.94 -12.77
C LEU A 126 -7.51 -5.44 -12.29
N ARG A 127 -8.60 -5.07 -12.97
CA ARG A 127 -9.93 -5.63 -12.65
C ARG A 127 -9.98 -7.14 -12.82
N ARG A 128 -9.32 -7.67 -13.84
CA ARG A 128 -9.21 -9.13 -14.01
C ARG A 128 -8.48 -9.77 -12.83
N PHE A 129 -7.47 -9.10 -12.29
CA PHE A 129 -6.70 -9.60 -11.14
C PHE A 129 -7.51 -9.51 -9.84
N HIS A 130 -8.00 -8.34 -9.50
CA HIS A 130 -8.66 -8.06 -8.22
C HIS A 130 -10.13 -8.47 -8.15
N GLY A 131 -10.84 -8.47 -9.27
CA GLY A 131 -12.29 -8.67 -9.33
C GLY A 131 -12.84 -9.91 -8.61
N PRO A 132 -12.17 -11.09 -8.66
CA PRO A 132 -12.61 -12.26 -7.93
C PRO A 132 -12.34 -12.22 -6.41
N ALA A 133 -11.53 -11.27 -5.92
CA ALA A 133 -11.22 -11.17 -4.50
C ALA A 133 -12.47 -10.80 -3.68
N ALA A 134 -12.52 -11.24 -2.43
CA ALA A 134 -13.56 -10.84 -1.48
C ALA A 134 -13.47 -9.34 -1.12
N GLY A 135 -12.32 -8.72 -1.33
CA GLY A 135 -12.11 -7.29 -1.21
C GLY A 135 -10.72 -6.87 -1.66
N VAL A 136 -10.62 -5.61 -2.13
CA VAL A 136 -9.38 -4.95 -2.57
C VAL A 136 -9.03 -3.88 -1.55
N MET A 137 -7.91 -4.01 -0.88
CA MET A 137 -7.46 -3.04 0.12
C MET A 137 -6.72 -1.88 -0.54
N VAL A 138 -7.10 -0.65 -0.19
CA VAL A 138 -6.51 0.59 -0.70
C VAL A 138 -6.13 1.53 0.43
N SER A 139 -5.11 2.36 0.22
CA SER A 139 -4.56 3.21 1.29
C SER A 139 -5.35 4.50 1.54
N THR A 140 -5.94 5.11 0.50
CA THR A 140 -6.52 6.46 0.60
C THR A 140 -7.93 6.55 0.00
N ALA A 141 -8.68 7.62 0.38
CA ALA A 141 -10.03 7.88 -0.15
C ALA A 141 -9.99 8.17 -1.66
N THR A 142 -8.96 8.86 -2.10
CA THR A 142 -8.82 9.20 -3.51
C THR A 142 -8.54 7.98 -4.37
N VAL A 143 -7.68 7.04 -3.91
CA VAL A 143 -7.48 5.73 -4.60
C VAL A 143 -8.78 4.94 -4.63
N GLU A 144 -9.55 4.94 -3.54
CA GLU A 144 -10.86 4.29 -3.51
C GLU A 144 -11.81 4.87 -4.57
N ALA A 145 -11.92 6.21 -4.64
CA ALA A 145 -12.79 6.90 -5.61
C ALA A 145 -12.33 6.61 -7.05
N GLU A 146 -11.02 6.65 -7.30
CA GLU A 146 -10.42 6.33 -8.60
C GLU A 146 -10.77 4.90 -9.04
N LEU A 147 -10.55 3.91 -8.18
CA LEU A 147 -10.85 2.51 -8.52
C LEU A 147 -12.35 2.29 -8.70
N ARG A 148 -13.23 2.94 -7.90
CA ARG A 148 -14.68 2.89 -8.09
C ARG A 148 -15.09 3.43 -9.45
N ALA A 149 -14.53 4.57 -9.89
CA ALA A 149 -14.76 5.15 -11.21
C ALA A 149 -14.34 4.19 -12.34
N HIS A 150 -13.36 3.32 -12.10
CA HIS A 150 -12.92 2.28 -13.03
C HIS A 150 -13.60 0.92 -12.83
N GLY A 151 -14.72 0.86 -12.10
CA GLY A 151 -15.57 -0.33 -11.96
C GLY A 151 -15.06 -1.39 -10.99
N PHE A 152 -14.32 -1.00 -9.96
CA PHE A 152 -14.01 -1.87 -8.82
C PHE A 152 -15.11 -1.73 -7.76
N GLU A 153 -15.62 -2.84 -7.24
CA GLU A 153 -16.81 -2.84 -6.37
C GLU A 153 -16.47 -3.05 -4.89
N ARG A 154 -15.65 -4.04 -4.57
CA ARG A 154 -15.37 -4.47 -3.20
C ARG A 154 -14.08 -3.83 -2.68
N ILE A 155 -14.11 -2.52 -2.45
CA ILE A 155 -12.95 -1.77 -1.98
C ILE A 155 -13.00 -1.63 -0.47
N LEU A 156 -11.86 -1.84 0.20
CA LEU A 156 -11.68 -1.82 1.63
C LEU A 156 -10.57 -0.81 1.98
N ARG A 157 -10.84 0.09 2.91
CA ARG A 157 -9.82 1.05 3.36
C ARG A 157 -8.85 0.37 4.32
N TRP A 158 -7.57 0.47 4.02
CA TRP A 158 -6.48 0.01 4.85
C TRP A 158 -5.42 1.10 4.94
N GLY A 159 -5.48 1.90 6.02
CA GLY A 159 -4.56 2.98 6.30
C GLY A 159 -3.13 2.52 6.54
N ARG A 160 -2.25 3.48 6.75
CA ARG A 160 -0.85 3.24 7.12
C ARG A 160 -0.59 3.85 8.48
N GLY A 161 0.43 3.34 9.14
CA GLY A 161 0.87 3.84 10.42
C GLY A 161 2.29 4.38 10.39
N VAL A 162 2.67 4.98 11.49
CA VAL A 162 4.04 5.37 11.81
C VAL A 162 4.39 4.88 13.22
N ASP A 163 5.65 4.60 13.44
CA ASP A 163 6.19 4.20 14.75
C ASP A 163 6.60 5.45 15.52
N LEU A 164 5.72 5.90 16.43
CA LEU A 164 5.96 7.10 17.25
C LEU A 164 7.04 6.89 18.32
N SER A 165 7.39 5.65 18.64
CA SER A 165 8.51 5.37 19.56
C SER A 165 9.86 5.57 18.87
N LEU A 166 9.89 5.38 17.56
CA LEU A 166 11.08 5.55 16.74
C LEU A 166 11.18 6.97 16.16
N PHE A 167 10.09 7.43 15.52
CA PHE A 167 10.03 8.76 14.89
C PHE A 167 9.38 9.76 15.84
N HIS A 168 10.19 10.61 16.43
CA HIS A 168 9.78 11.67 17.33
C HIS A 168 10.82 12.81 17.32
N PRO A 169 10.48 14.04 17.75
CA PRO A 169 11.43 15.12 17.90
C PRO A 169 12.55 14.75 18.88
N ARG A 170 13.78 15.16 18.57
CA ARG A 170 14.97 14.89 19.41
C ARG A 170 15.69 16.22 19.67
N PRO A 171 16.29 16.40 20.84
CA PRO A 171 17.03 17.63 21.16
C PRO A 171 18.38 17.72 20.44
N GLU A 172 18.98 16.57 20.12
CA GLU A 172 20.31 16.49 19.52
C GLU A 172 20.22 16.38 17.99
N SER A 173 21.06 17.15 17.29
CA SER A 173 21.22 17.05 15.85
C SER A 173 22.42 16.18 15.50
N VAL A 174 22.19 15.21 14.58
CA VAL A 174 23.26 14.36 14.02
C VAL A 174 23.80 14.92 12.71
N LEU A 175 23.24 16.03 12.22
CA LEU A 175 23.67 16.70 10.98
C LEU A 175 24.37 18.03 11.33
N ASP A 176 25.68 18.08 11.09
CA ASP A 176 26.49 19.30 11.19
C ASP A 176 26.54 20.00 9.82
N LEU A 177 25.41 20.63 9.44
CA LEU A 177 25.22 21.28 8.15
C LEU A 177 24.58 22.66 8.31
N PRO A 178 24.85 23.61 7.38
CA PRO A 178 24.18 24.91 7.37
C PRO A 178 22.66 24.79 7.36
N ARG A 179 22.00 25.50 8.28
CA ARG A 179 20.53 25.52 8.37
C ARG A 179 19.92 26.63 7.52
N PRO A 180 18.66 26.50 7.07
CA PRO A 180 17.77 25.36 7.32
C PRO A 180 18.16 24.13 6.50
N ILE A 181 17.88 22.92 7.04
CA ILE A 181 18.14 21.64 6.40
C ILE A 181 16.85 21.13 5.76
N PHE A 182 16.85 21.02 4.43
CA PHE A 182 15.75 20.46 3.64
C PHE A 182 16.06 18.99 3.34
N LEU A 183 15.20 18.09 3.82
CA LEU A 183 15.37 16.64 3.75
C LEU A 183 14.40 16.02 2.74
N SER A 184 14.90 15.11 1.92
CA SER A 184 14.07 14.18 1.16
C SER A 184 14.50 12.74 1.45
N VAL A 185 13.56 11.84 1.70
CA VAL A 185 13.81 10.44 2.04
C VAL A 185 13.03 9.54 1.10
N GLY A 186 13.70 8.54 0.55
CA GLY A 186 13.09 7.54 -0.29
C GLY A 186 14.04 6.95 -1.33
N ARG A 187 13.49 6.07 -2.16
CA ARG A 187 14.24 5.48 -3.27
C ARG A 187 14.74 6.57 -4.23
N VAL A 188 16.00 6.53 -4.59
CA VAL A 188 16.61 7.48 -5.52
C VAL A 188 16.39 6.98 -6.95
N ALA A 189 15.22 7.31 -7.51
CA ALA A 189 14.76 6.85 -8.82
C ALA A 189 13.96 7.94 -9.53
N VAL A 190 13.82 7.82 -10.85
CA VAL A 190 13.19 8.84 -11.72
C VAL A 190 11.76 9.19 -11.25
N GLU A 191 10.99 8.19 -10.82
CA GLU A 191 9.62 8.37 -10.34
C GLU A 191 9.50 9.21 -9.07
N LYS A 192 10.60 9.38 -8.31
CA LYS A 192 10.63 10.21 -7.11
C LYS A 192 10.91 11.69 -7.40
N ASN A 193 11.22 12.01 -8.66
CA ASN A 193 11.33 13.39 -9.13
C ASN A 193 12.29 14.26 -8.28
N LEU A 194 13.37 13.65 -7.78
CA LEU A 194 14.33 14.34 -6.89
C LEU A 194 15.02 15.53 -7.57
N GLU A 195 15.14 15.52 -8.90
CA GLU A 195 15.68 16.65 -9.66
C GLU A 195 14.90 17.93 -9.42
N ALA A 196 13.55 17.84 -9.29
CA ALA A 196 12.72 19.01 -8.97
C ALA A 196 13.05 19.61 -7.59
N PHE A 197 13.47 18.79 -6.60
CA PHE A 197 13.94 19.28 -5.30
C PHE A 197 15.37 19.82 -5.38
N LEU A 198 16.26 19.07 -6.02
CA LEU A 198 17.69 19.36 -6.03
C LEU A 198 18.02 20.64 -6.81
N SER A 199 17.25 20.96 -7.86
CA SER A 199 17.38 22.19 -8.66
C SER A 199 16.88 23.45 -7.94
N LEU A 200 16.16 23.33 -6.82
CA LEU A 200 15.64 24.50 -6.10
C LEU A 200 16.78 25.34 -5.51
N ARG A 201 16.66 26.65 -5.66
CA ARG A 201 17.52 27.63 -4.95
C ARG A 201 16.93 27.87 -3.55
N LEU A 202 17.42 27.11 -2.57
CA LEU A 202 17.01 27.19 -1.17
C LEU A 202 18.19 27.69 -0.32
N PRO A 203 17.94 28.42 0.80
CA PRO A 203 18.97 28.70 1.78
C PRO A 203 19.37 27.41 2.51
N GLY A 204 20.59 27.36 3.06
CA GLY A 204 21.06 26.22 3.85
C GLY A 204 21.36 24.96 3.04
N SER A 205 21.01 23.80 3.54
CA SER A 205 21.47 22.51 3.02
C SER A 205 20.35 21.65 2.46
N LYS A 206 20.62 20.93 1.35
CA LYS A 206 19.75 19.89 0.79
C LYS A 206 20.32 18.52 1.12
N VAL A 207 19.50 17.67 1.74
CA VAL A 207 19.89 16.32 2.17
C VAL A 207 18.97 15.31 1.52
N VAL A 208 19.55 14.24 0.95
CA VAL A 208 18.83 13.10 0.38
C VAL A 208 19.25 11.83 1.12
N VAL A 209 18.27 11.11 1.66
CA VAL A 209 18.46 9.79 2.27
C VAL A 209 17.77 8.73 1.43
N GLY A 210 18.54 7.74 1.04
CA GLY A 210 18.07 6.63 0.23
C GLY A 210 19.10 6.20 -0.82
N ASP A 211 18.75 5.14 -1.53
CA ASP A 211 19.57 4.60 -2.61
C ASP A 211 18.70 4.25 -3.82
N GLY A 212 19.33 4.05 -4.97
CA GLY A 212 18.63 3.67 -6.18
C GLY A 212 19.38 4.05 -7.46
N PRO A 213 18.82 3.65 -8.62
CA PRO A 213 19.52 3.72 -9.90
C PRO A 213 19.90 5.14 -10.34
N ALA A 214 19.18 6.17 -9.89
CA ALA A 214 19.46 7.56 -10.28
C ALA A 214 20.50 8.26 -9.37
N ARG A 215 20.98 7.61 -8.29
CA ARG A 215 21.82 8.26 -7.29
C ARG A 215 23.12 8.82 -7.85
N ALA A 216 23.87 8.00 -8.62
CA ALA A 216 25.17 8.41 -9.14
C ALA A 216 25.06 9.59 -10.11
N ASP A 217 24.00 9.64 -10.91
CA ASP A 217 23.76 10.73 -11.86
C ASP A 217 23.35 12.01 -11.16
N LEU A 218 22.44 11.93 -10.17
CA LEU A 218 22.02 13.08 -9.38
C LEU A 218 23.18 13.64 -8.52
N GLN A 219 24.03 12.80 -7.93
CA GLN A 219 25.20 13.27 -7.18
C GLN A 219 26.20 14.06 -8.07
N ARG A 220 26.35 13.63 -9.33
CA ARG A 220 27.21 14.35 -10.29
C ARG A 220 26.58 15.66 -10.74
N ALA A 221 25.25 15.67 -10.92
CA ALA A 221 24.53 16.87 -11.37
C ALA A 221 24.36 17.92 -10.27
N PHE A 222 24.30 17.51 -8.99
CA PHE A 222 24.05 18.37 -7.82
C PHE A 222 25.10 18.12 -6.73
N PRO A 223 26.38 18.48 -6.96
CA PRO A 223 27.46 18.18 -6.02
C PRO A 223 27.35 18.91 -4.67
N GLU A 224 26.56 19.97 -4.60
CA GLU A 224 26.28 20.72 -3.37
C GLU A 224 25.25 20.04 -2.45
N ALA A 225 24.56 19.00 -2.94
CA ALA A 225 23.58 18.26 -2.14
C ALA A 225 24.23 17.08 -1.40
N HIS A 226 23.76 16.81 -0.19
CA HIS A 226 24.29 15.77 0.68
C HIS A 226 23.50 14.47 0.51
N PHE A 227 24.09 13.46 -0.14
CA PHE A 227 23.49 12.13 -0.29
C PHE A 227 24.06 11.17 0.75
N LEU A 228 23.24 10.81 1.75
CA LEU A 228 23.68 9.99 2.89
C LEU A 228 23.56 8.48 2.63
N GLY A 229 23.02 8.07 1.48
CA GLY A 229 22.72 6.66 1.20
C GLY A 229 21.49 6.15 1.96
N ALA A 230 21.23 4.85 1.85
CA ALA A 230 20.14 4.22 2.58
C ALA A 230 20.43 4.28 4.09
N ARG A 231 19.42 4.66 4.88
CA ARG A 231 19.42 4.65 6.34
C ARG A 231 18.11 4.05 6.83
N GLU A 232 18.16 3.41 7.99
CA GLU A 232 17.00 2.75 8.61
C GLU A 232 17.03 2.91 10.13
N GLY A 233 15.93 2.60 10.79
CA GLY A 233 15.83 2.58 12.25
C GLY A 233 16.22 3.92 12.87
N GLU A 234 17.02 3.87 13.94
CA GLU A 234 17.45 5.02 14.74
C GLU A 234 18.25 6.04 13.92
N ASP A 235 19.12 5.60 13.00
CA ASP A 235 19.90 6.51 12.14
C ASP A 235 18.98 7.37 11.27
N LEU A 236 17.97 6.75 10.67
CA LEU A 236 16.98 7.46 9.85
C LEU A 236 16.15 8.42 10.69
N ALA A 237 15.67 7.98 11.85
CA ALA A 237 14.86 8.80 12.74
C ALA A 237 15.63 10.02 13.27
N ALA A 238 16.92 9.84 13.59
CA ALA A 238 17.78 10.95 14.01
C ALA A 238 18.00 11.99 12.89
N ILE A 239 18.10 11.55 11.63
CA ILE A 239 18.22 12.46 10.47
C ILE A 239 16.92 13.25 10.27
N TYR A 240 15.75 12.62 10.39
CA TYR A 240 14.47 13.34 10.34
C TYR A 240 14.43 14.41 11.45
N ALA A 241 14.69 14.03 12.70
CA ALA A 241 14.66 14.95 13.83
C ALA A 241 15.67 16.11 13.73
N SER A 242 16.78 15.91 12.99
CA SER A 242 17.83 16.90 12.75
C SER A 242 17.50 17.91 11.67
N SER A 243 16.44 17.72 10.90
CA SER A 243 16.08 18.52 9.74
C SER A 243 15.04 19.60 10.07
N ASP A 244 14.81 20.53 9.14
CA ASP A 244 13.89 21.66 9.33
C ASP A 244 12.62 21.55 8.49
N VAL A 245 12.72 21.04 7.26
CA VAL A 245 11.59 20.82 6.35
C VAL A 245 11.80 19.50 5.62
N PHE A 246 10.73 18.72 5.54
CA PHE A 246 10.68 17.55 4.67
C PHE A 246 10.15 17.94 3.29
N VAL A 247 10.94 17.74 2.24
CA VAL A 247 10.52 18.02 0.86
C VAL A 247 10.18 16.72 0.15
N PHE A 248 8.94 16.63 -0.33
CA PHE A 248 8.43 15.45 -1.03
C PHE A 248 8.10 15.81 -2.48
N PRO A 249 9.05 15.61 -3.41
CA PRO A 249 8.89 16.03 -4.81
C PRO A 249 8.17 15.00 -5.69
N SER A 250 7.81 13.82 -5.16
CA SER A 250 7.16 12.75 -5.93
C SER A 250 5.77 13.17 -6.43
N LEU A 251 5.45 12.76 -7.67
CA LEU A 251 4.16 13.04 -8.32
C LEU A 251 3.21 11.83 -8.33
N THR A 252 3.70 10.62 -7.99
CA THR A 252 3.00 9.36 -8.30
C THR A 252 2.75 8.45 -7.09
N ASP A 253 3.15 8.85 -5.90
CA ASP A 253 2.95 8.04 -4.69
C ASP A 253 1.47 7.96 -4.29
N THR A 254 1.01 6.77 -3.93
CA THR A 254 -0.37 6.52 -3.48
C THR A 254 -0.61 6.96 -2.04
N PHE A 255 0.42 6.97 -1.20
CA PHE A 255 0.34 7.37 0.21
C PHE A 255 1.62 8.11 0.65
N GLY A 256 2.78 7.43 0.63
CA GLY A 256 4.05 7.95 1.11
C GLY A 256 4.20 7.84 2.64
N ILE A 257 4.60 6.67 3.14
CA ILE A 257 4.84 6.44 4.59
C ILE A 257 5.83 7.46 5.16
N VAL A 258 6.84 7.85 4.37
CA VAL A 258 7.83 8.88 4.72
C VAL A 258 7.23 10.23 5.11
N LEU A 259 6.01 10.55 4.63
CA LEU A 259 5.26 11.73 5.03
C LEU A 259 4.82 11.65 6.49
N LEU A 260 4.40 10.47 6.94
CA LEU A 260 4.05 10.24 8.35
C LEU A 260 5.30 10.20 9.23
N GLU A 261 6.41 9.64 8.75
CA GLU A 261 7.71 9.64 9.46
C GLU A 261 8.20 11.07 9.70
N ALA A 262 8.11 11.93 8.67
CA ALA A 262 8.41 13.35 8.79
C ALA A 262 7.50 14.06 9.80
N ALA A 263 6.18 13.88 9.69
CA ALA A 263 5.21 14.46 10.59
C ALA A 263 5.42 14.01 12.05
N ALA A 264 5.68 12.72 12.27
CA ALA A 264 5.99 12.16 13.59
C ALA A 264 7.27 12.71 14.20
N SER A 265 8.26 13.05 13.37
CA SER A 265 9.50 13.70 13.79
C SER A 265 9.36 15.23 13.99
N GLY A 266 8.14 15.75 13.83
CA GLY A 266 7.85 17.18 13.93
C GLY A 266 8.37 18.01 12.75
N LEU A 267 8.60 17.40 11.57
CA LEU A 267 8.99 18.12 10.37
C LEU A 267 7.77 18.62 9.61
N PRO A 268 7.67 19.91 9.34
CA PRO A 268 6.76 20.45 8.34
C PRO A 268 7.07 19.89 6.96
N VAL A 269 6.03 19.63 6.17
CA VAL A 269 6.16 19.02 4.85
C VAL A 269 5.91 20.02 3.73
N ALA A 270 6.73 19.99 2.71
CA ALA A 270 6.55 20.69 1.45
C ALA A 270 6.39 19.68 0.32
N ALA A 271 5.30 19.76 -0.43
CA ALA A 271 5.03 18.82 -1.52
C ALA A 271 4.21 19.45 -2.64
N PHE A 272 4.17 18.78 -3.79
CA PHE A 272 3.18 19.08 -4.82
C PHE A 272 1.76 18.72 -4.35
N PRO A 273 0.71 19.42 -4.83
CA PRO A 273 -0.69 19.14 -4.47
C PRO A 273 -1.22 17.91 -5.21
N VAL A 274 -0.50 16.81 -5.08
CA VAL A 274 -0.85 15.52 -5.69
C VAL A 274 -1.46 14.58 -4.65
N GLN A 275 -2.01 13.48 -5.09
CA GLN A 275 -2.87 12.59 -4.33
C GLN A 275 -2.28 12.15 -2.98
N GLY A 276 -1.07 11.58 -2.94
CA GLY A 276 -0.47 11.08 -1.69
C GLY A 276 -0.42 12.14 -0.59
N PRO A 277 0.29 13.26 -0.80
CA PRO A 277 0.32 14.38 0.15
C PRO A 277 -1.06 14.95 0.46
N SER A 278 -1.93 15.16 -0.55
CA SER A 278 -3.27 15.72 -0.35
C SER A 278 -4.15 14.83 0.53
N ASP A 279 -4.07 13.51 0.39
CA ASP A 279 -4.81 12.56 1.22
C ASP A 279 -4.25 12.48 2.66
N VAL A 280 -2.92 12.47 2.82
CA VAL A 280 -2.27 12.36 4.13
C VAL A 280 -2.48 13.61 4.96
N PHE A 281 -2.36 14.79 4.36
CA PHE A 281 -2.45 16.08 5.06
C PHE A 281 -3.83 16.74 4.98
N ALA A 282 -4.85 16.02 4.51
CA ALA A 282 -6.22 16.55 4.45
C ALA A 282 -6.68 17.08 5.82
N GLY A 283 -7.01 18.37 5.89
CA GLY A 283 -7.45 19.03 7.12
C GLY A 283 -6.35 19.20 8.19
N SER A 284 -5.07 19.19 7.80
CA SER A 284 -3.92 19.40 8.68
C SER A 284 -3.10 20.59 8.22
N GLU A 285 -2.57 21.36 9.19
CA GLU A 285 -1.63 22.47 8.96
C GLU A 285 -0.16 22.00 8.93
N ALA A 286 0.11 20.71 8.88
CA ALA A 286 1.46 20.16 8.93
C ALA A 286 2.20 20.20 7.58
N ALA A 287 1.54 20.63 6.50
CA ALA A 287 2.14 20.66 5.18
C ALA A 287 1.74 21.90 4.37
N VAL A 288 2.64 22.34 3.49
CA VAL A 288 2.35 23.25 2.39
C VAL A 288 2.34 22.47 1.08
N LEU A 289 1.16 22.37 0.45
CA LEU A 289 1.00 21.75 -0.85
C LEU A 289 0.86 22.84 -1.93
N HIS A 290 1.82 22.91 -2.84
CA HIS A 290 1.85 23.96 -3.85
C HIS A 290 2.53 23.50 -5.14
N GLU A 291 2.08 23.96 -6.30
CA GLU A 291 2.67 23.63 -7.61
C GLU A 291 4.11 24.17 -7.76
N ASP A 292 4.42 25.30 -7.14
CA ASP A 292 5.80 25.77 -6.97
C ASP A 292 6.39 25.16 -5.67
N LEU A 293 7.19 24.12 -5.84
CA LEU A 293 7.83 23.40 -4.73
C LEU A 293 8.79 24.29 -3.92
N ARG A 294 9.40 25.32 -4.54
CA ARG A 294 10.24 26.29 -3.83
C ARG A 294 9.40 27.11 -2.84
N SER A 295 8.29 27.63 -3.29
CA SER A 295 7.34 28.37 -2.45
C SER A 295 6.81 27.50 -1.32
N ALA A 296 6.48 26.21 -1.61
CA ALA A 296 6.10 25.25 -0.59
C ALA A 296 7.20 25.07 0.47
N ALA A 297 8.44 24.82 0.05
CA ALA A 297 9.56 24.57 0.96
C ALA A 297 9.87 25.77 1.88
N LEU A 298 9.85 26.99 1.33
CA LEU A 298 10.10 28.21 2.12
C LEU A 298 8.95 28.55 3.07
N SER A 299 7.71 28.27 2.66
CA SER A 299 6.53 28.50 3.51
C SER A 299 6.43 27.46 4.63
N ALA A 300 6.84 26.22 4.38
CA ALA A 300 6.85 25.14 5.37
C ALA A 300 7.75 25.46 6.57
N LEU A 301 8.81 26.25 6.41
CA LEU A 301 9.66 26.71 7.52
C LEU A 301 8.92 27.47 8.63
N ARG A 302 7.72 28.00 8.32
CA ARG A 302 6.90 28.79 9.26
C ARG A 302 5.82 27.99 9.94
N LEU A 303 5.62 26.73 9.55
CA LEU A 303 4.57 25.89 10.12
C LEU A 303 4.94 25.40 11.52
N PRO A 304 3.94 25.23 12.40
CA PRO A 304 4.16 24.69 13.74
C PRO A 304 4.48 23.18 13.65
N ARG A 305 5.54 22.76 14.36
CA ARG A 305 5.94 21.34 14.41
C ARG A 305 4.87 20.44 15.04
N GLU A 306 4.09 21.00 15.95
CA GLU A 306 3.01 20.32 16.69
C GLU A 306 1.90 19.81 15.78
N ALA A 307 1.62 20.48 14.67
CA ALA A 307 0.60 20.05 13.71
C ALA A 307 0.94 18.68 13.10
N GLY A 308 2.23 18.43 12.82
CA GLY A 308 2.72 17.13 12.35
C GLY A 308 2.55 16.04 13.39
N LEU A 309 2.90 16.32 14.64
CA LEU A 309 2.76 15.37 15.76
C LEU A 309 1.30 14.97 15.97
N GLN A 310 0.38 15.92 15.96
CA GLN A 310 -1.06 15.65 16.09
C GLN A 310 -1.60 14.79 14.93
N LEU A 311 -1.11 15.03 13.71
CA LEU A 311 -1.45 14.20 12.56
C LEU A 311 -0.94 12.77 12.74
N ALA A 312 0.32 12.60 13.09
CA ALA A 312 0.99 11.32 13.23
C ALA A 312 0.33 10.43 14.31
N GLN A 313 -0.14 11.03 15.42
CA GLN A 313 -0.85 10.31 16.49
C GLN A 313 -2.13 9.61 16.02
N ARG A 314 -2.76 10.08 14.92
CA ARG A 314 -3.95 9.45 14.34
C ARG A 314 -3.62 8.25 13.44
N HIS A 315 -2.34 8.00 13.16
CA HIS A 315 -1.85 6.99 12.23
C HIS A 315 -0.97 5.98 12.96
N SER A 316 -1.57 5.02 13.66
CA SER A 316 -0.84 3.95 14.35
C SER A 316 -0.78 2.66 13.52
N TRP A 317 0.33 1.93 13.65
CA TRP A 317 0.45 0.60 13.05
C TRP A 317 -0.53 -0.40 13.67
N HIS A 318 -0.89 -0.25 14.95
CA HIS A 318 -1.92 -1.06 15.60
C HIS A 318 -3.28 -0.91 14.91
N SER A 319 -3.75 0.34 14.69
CA SER A 319 -5.01 0.57 13.95
C SER A 319 -4.94 0.08 12.50
N SER A 320 -3.79 0.21 11.83
CA SER A 320 -3.58 -0.34 10.49
C SER A 320 -3.73 -1.87 10.48
N ALA A 321 -3.14 -2.56 11.46
CA ALA A 321 -3.22 -4.02 11.59
C ALA A 321 -4.65 -4.49 11.95
N GLU A 322 -5.35 -3.76 12.80
CA GLU A 322 -6.76 -4.00 13.13
C GLU A 322 -7.64 -3.97 11.87
N GLN A 323 -7.47 -2.94 11.01
CA GLN A 323 -8.16 -2.84 9.73
C GLN A 323 -7.81 -4.03 8.83
N PHE A 324 -6.52 -4.33 8.66
CA PHE A 324 -6.01 -5.38 7.78
C PHE A 324 -6.58 -6.75 8.13
N TYR A 325 -6.41 -7.17 9.37
CA TYR A 325 -6.91 -8.47 9.85
C TYR A 325 -8.42 -8.49 10.03
N GLY A 326 -9.04 -7.36 10.38
CA GLY A 326 -10.49 -7.19 10.43
C GLY A 326 -11.16 -7.41 9.07
N HIS A 327 -10.59 -6.88 7.99
CA HIS A 327 -11.07 -7.13 6.63
C HIS A 327 -11.00 -8.60 6.24
N MET A 328 -9.94 -9.31 6.59
CA MET A 328 -9.81 -10.75 6.31
C MET A 328 -10.85 -11.58 7.07
N ARG A 329 -11.07 -11.27 8.37
CA ARG A 329 -12.10 -11.93 9.17
C ARG A 329 -13.50 -11.73 8.58
N ARG A 330 -13.84 -10.50 8.18
CA ARG A 330 -15.12 -10.21 7.52
C ARG A 330 -15.27 -10.97 6.19
N ALA A 331 -14.22 -11.05 5.39
CA ALA A 331 -14.22 -11.80 4.14
C ALA A 331 -14.49 -13.30 4.36
N MET A 332 -13.89 -13.89 5.39
CA MET A 332 -14.11 -15.29 5.77
C MET A 332 -15.55 -15.52 6.25
N GLN A 333 -16.07 -14.64 7.12
CA GLN A 333 -17.44 -14.74 7.64
C GLN A 333 -18.48 -14.66 6.52
N THR A 334 -18.32 -13.70 5.60
CA THR A 334 -19.22 -13.55 4.44
C THR A 334 -19.18 -14.80 3.54
N ALA A 335 -17.99 -15.37 3.32
CA ALA A 335 -17.85 -16.58 2.53
C ALA A 335 -18.48 -17.81 3.21
N ALA A 336 -18.36 -17.93 4.53
CA ALA A 336 -19.00 -18.98 5.31
C ALA A 336 -20.53 -18.87 5.28
N ALA A 337 -21.07 -17.68 5.49
CA ALA A 337 -22.50 -17.42 5.40
C ALA A 337 -23.08 -17.73 4.00
N GLY A 338 -22.39 -17.32 2.94
CA GLY A 338 -22.78 -17.65 1.57
C GLY A 338 -22.72 -19.15 1.23
N LYS A 339 -21.83 -19.91 1.87
CA LYS A 339 -21.81 -21.39 1.75
C LYS A 339 -22.97 -22.01 2.52
N ALA A 340 -23.26 -21.56 3.73
CA ALA A 340 -24.38 -22.06 4.55
C ALA A 340 -25.73 -21.84 3.85
N ALA A 341 -25.96 -20.65 3.32
CA ALA A 341 -27.19 -20.31 2.57
C ALA A 341 -27.39 -21.14 1.29
N ARG A 342 -26.33 -21.70 0.72
CA ARG A 342 -26.41 -22.60 -0.46
C ARG A 342 -26.64 -24.06 -0.09
N VAL A 343 -26.47 -24.43 1.17
CA VAL A 343 -26.64 -25.79 1.67
C VAL A 343 -28.03 -26.02 2.28
N GLU A 344 -28.76 -24.97 2.66
CA GLU A 344 -30.15 -25.11 3.08
C GLU A 344 -31.00 -25.52 1.86
N PRO A 345 -31.66 -26.71 1.89
CA PRO A 345 -32.58 -27.09 0.83
C PRO A 345 -33.76 -26.12 0.83
N ALA A 346 -34.20 -25.73 -0.36
CA ALA A 346 -35.45 -24.97 -0.51
C ALA A 346 -36.56 -25.65 0.32
N PRO A 347 -37.37 -24.87 1.09
CA PRO A 347 -38.47 -25.44 1.84
C PRO A 347 -39.32 -26.28 0.87
N ALA A 348 -39.59 -27.54 1.24
CA ALA A 348 -40.42 -28.43 0.45
C ALA A 348 -41.73 -27.72 0.12
N SER A 349 -41.97 -27.51 -1.16
CA SER A 349 -43.21 -26.96 -1.69
C SER A 349 -44.35 -27.83 -1.12
N THR A 350 -45.14 -27.24 -0.23
CA THR A 350 -46.39 -27.86 0.29
C THR A 350 -47.27 -28.04 -0.95
N ALA A 351 -47.37 -29.28 -1.42
CA ALA A 351 -48.29 -29.62 -2.49
C ALA A 351 -49.70 -29.24 -2.06
N LEU A 352 -50.30 -28.25 -2.70
CA LEU A 352 -51.70 -27.96 -2.60
C LEU A 352 -52.47 -29.17 -3.13
N SER A 353 -53.04 -29.95 -2.18
CA SER A 353 -54.00 -31.00 -2.54
C SER A 353 -55.30 -30.27 -2.97
N VAL A 354 -55.52 -30.20 -4.26
CA VAL A 354 -56.81 -29.80 -4.84
C VAL A 354 -57.79 -30.96 -4.60
N ARG A 355 -58.72 -30.75 -3.65
CA ARG A 355 -59.90 -31.65 -3.54
C ARG A 355 -60.81 -31.36 -4.73
N LEU A 356 -60.94 -32.34 -5.62
CA LEU A 356 -62.02 -32.39 -6.61
C LEU A 356 -63.30 -32.82 -5.90
N GLU A 357 -64.31 -31.91 -5.80
CA GLU A 357 -65.69 -32.29 -5.45
C GLU A 357 -66.36 -33.00 -6.61
N PRO A 358 -67.16 -34.04 -6.39
CA PRO A 358 -67.89 -34.73 -7.45
C PRO A 358 -69.06 -33.87 -7.94
N ALA A 359 -69.19 -33.69 -9.23
CA ALA A 359 -70.33 -33.04 -9.88
C ALA A 359 -71.60 -33.92 -9.73
N GLU A 360 -72.62 -33.33 -9.09
CA GLU A 360 -73.96 -33.86 -9.07
C GLU A 360 -74.58 -33.92 -10.47
N GLY A 361 -75.12 -35.08 -10.84
CA GLY A 361 -75.85 -35.29 -12.05
C GLY A 361 -77.20 -34.58 -12.03
N LYS A 362 -77.55 -33.90 -13.13
CA LYS A 362 -78.93 -33.56 -13.45
C LYS A 362 -79.37 -34.38 -14.60
N GLU A 363 -80.30 -35.30 -14.26
CA GLU A 363 -81.22 -35.93 -15.23
C GLU A 363 -82.09 -34.83 -15.90
N PHE A 364 -82.21 -34.91 -17.20
CA PHE A 364 -83.33 -34.34 -17.90
C PHE A 364 -84.01 -35.40 -18.76
N ALA A 365 -85.29 -35.46 -18.53
CA ALA A 365 -86.27 -36.23 -19.28
C ALA A 365 -86.46 -35.71 -20.72
#